data_779b6474f4a618a1485e9eed11a38a78
#
_entry.id   779b6474f4a618a1485e9eed11a38a78
#
_cell.length_a   1.000
_cell.length_b   1.000
_cell.length_c   1.000
_cell.angle_alpha   90.00
_cell.angle_beta   90.00
_cell.angle_gamma   90.00
#
_symmetry.space_group_name_H-M   'P 1'
#
loop_
_entity.id
_entity.type
_entity.pdbx_description
1 polymer ?
#
loop_
_entity_poly.entity_id
_entity_poly.type
_entity_poly.pdbx_seq_one_letter_code
_entity_poly.pdbx_strand_id
1 'polypeptide(L)'
;MKLLLLTANEFTKIFKRRGLMFFFVLVILNCFLAGLNVYESYTTAGGNFSLETELDNYRKSAITYKNQLLEYESELPSADESAVSGSSSADASETRSTDYKTYNELRFALMEAETYAAVYEKALELNILSRDDWRYSVLYDIINGEMKIACYRVILEAEPDDEDYISTVICPYLEISSNYTITEITTKLHNQTQNIETLWSGVEALD
;
A
#
# COMPACT_ATOMS: atom_id res chain seq x y z
N MET A 1 42.38 24.45 -31.37
CA MET A 1 41.60 25.49 -32.09
C MET A 1 40.87 24.99 -33.33
N LYS A 2 41.49 24.18 -34.22
CA LYS A 2 40.86 23.74 -35.49
C LYS A 2 39.61 22.85 -35.28
N LEU A 3 39.55 22.04 -34.24
CA LEU A 3 38.43 21.13 -33.96
C LEU A 3 37.17 21.90 -33.51
N LEU A 4 37.31 22.94 -32.70
CA LEU A 4 36.21 23.80 -32.26
C LEU A 4 35.56 24.59 -33.41
N LEU A 5 36.39 25.02 -34.40
CA LEU A 5 35.90 25.71 -35.57
C LEU A 5 35.15 24.77 -36.52
N LEU A 6 35.56 23.50 -36.60
CA LEU A 6 34.91 22.49 -37.45
C LEU A 6 33.53 22.13 -36.87
N THR A 7 33.44 21.91 -35.54
CA THR A 7 32.17 21.64 -34.84
C THR A 7 31.23 22.83 -34.95
N ALA A 8 31.68 24.06 -34.77
CA ALA A 8 30.85 25.27 -34.93
C ALA A 8 30.28 25.42 -36.36
N ASN A 9 31.06 25.05 -37.38
CA ASN A 9 30.63 25.13 -38.78
C ASN A 9 29.59 24.04 -39.11
N GLU A 10 29.75 22.85 -38.59
CA GLU A 10 28.75 21.76 -38.73
C GLU A 10 27.45 22.08 -37.95
N PHE A 11 27.54 22.62 -36.74
CA PHE A 11 26.38 23.13 -36.03
C PHE A 11 25.61 24.18 -36.81
N THR A 12 26.32 25.13 -37.45
CA THR A 12 25.69 26.20 -38.26
C THR A 12 24.96 25.65 -39.48
N LYS A 13 25.46 24.58 -40.10
CA LYS A 13 24.78 23.88 -41.21
C LYS A 13 23.51 23.14 -40.73
N ILE A 14 23.54 22.55 -39.56
CA ILE A 14 22.41 21.86 -38.94
C ILE A 14 21.30 22.86 -38.60
N PHE A 15 21.66 24.01 -38.00
CA PHE A 15 20.71 25.08 -37.67
C PHE A 15 20.06 25.76 -38.88
N LYS A 16 20.70 25.76 -40.04
CA LYS A 16 20.12 26.28 -41.28
C LYS A 16 18.99 25.43 -41.87
N ARG A 17 18.83 24.18 -41.43
CA ARG A 17 17.68 23.32 -41.79
C ARG A 17 16.50 23.62 -40.88
N ARG A 18 15.53 24.45 -41.32
CA ARG A 18 14.35 24.87 -40.55
C ARG A 18 13.62 23.71 -39.86
N GLY A 19 13.54 22.52 -40.47
CA GLY A 19 12.90 21.34 -39.86
C GLY A 19 13.64 20.77 -38.66
N LEU A 20 14.97 20.86 -38.63
CA LEU A 20 15.78 20.35 -37.52
C LEU A 20 15.70 21.28 -36.30
N MET A 21 15.60 22.59 -36.53
CA MET A 21 15.34 23.58 -35.47
C MET A 21 13.99 23.32 -34.78
N PHE A 22 12.93 23.03 -35.53
CA PHE A 22 11.63 22.66 -34.94
C PHE A 22 11.71 21.43 -34.09
N PHE A 23 12.45 20.41 -34.52
CA PHE A 23 12.65 19.20 -33.75
C PHE A 23 13.39 19.46 -32.42
N PHE A 24 14.47 20.27 -32.44
CA PHE A 24 15.17 20.63 -31.20
C PHE A 24 14.29 21.44 -30.24
N VAL A 25 13.51 22.39 -30.75
CA VAL A 25 12.56 23.17 -29.94
C VAL A 25 11.51 22.25 -29.30
N LEU A 26 10.98 21.27 -30.04
CA LEU A 26 10.04 20.28 -29.53
C LEU A 26 10.68 19.37 -28.44
N VAL A 27 11.91 18.93 -28.63
CA VAL A 27 12.63 18.13 -27.63
C VAL A 27 12.88 18.93 -26.35
N ILE A 28 13.34 20.17 -26.48
CA ILE A 28 13.58 21.07 -25.33
C ILE A 28 12.25 21.34 -24.60
N LEU A 29 11.18 21.61 -25.36
CA LEU A 29 9.86 21.83 -24.77
C LEU A 29 9.32 20.59 -24.03
N ASN A 30 9.50 19.39 -24.60
CA ASN A 30 9.14 18.13 -23.93
C ASN A 30 9.98 17.88 -22.66
N CYS A 31 11.28 18.13 -22.70
CA CYS A 31 12.14 18.03 -21.53
C CYS A 31 11.74 19.04 -20.44
N PHE A 32 11.37 20.26 -20.86
CA PHE A 32 10.90 21.29 -19.93
C PHE A 32 9.56 20.92 -19.29
N LEU A 33 8.59 20.44 -20.09
CA LEU A 33 7.30 19.98 -19.61
C LEU A 33 7.43 18.74 -18.68
N ALA A 34 8.30 17.80 -19.05
CA ALA A 34 8.62 16.66 -18.18
C ALA A 34 9.26 17.12 -16.86
N GLY A 35 10.17 18.10 -16.93
CA GLY A 35 10.78 18.72 -15.74
C GLY A 35 9.76 19.44 -14.86
N LEU A 36 8.79 20.14 -15.43
CA LEU A 36 7.70 20.77 -14.67
C LEU A 36 6.80 19.74 -14.01
N ASN A 37 6.42 18.67 -14.70
CA ASN A 37 5.62 17.58 -14.11
C ASN A 37 6.35 16.88 -12.96
N VAL A 38 7.67 16.66 -13.10
CA VAL A 38 8.50 16.12 -12.01
C VAL A 38 8.59 17.14 -10.88
N TYR A 39 8.79 18.42 -11.17
CA TYR A 39 8.85 19.48 -10.16
C TYR A 39 7.50 19.66 -9.43
N GLU A 40 6.36 19.64 -10.14
CA GLU A 40 5.04 19.63 -9.50
C GLU A 40 4.83 18.38 -8.65
N SER A 41 5.26 17.21 -9.12
CA SER A 41 5.20 15.98 -8.31
C SER A 41 6.07 16.09 -7.05
N TYR A 42 7.26 16.69 -7.16
CA TYR A 42 8.13 16.94 -6.00
C TYR A 42 7.57 18.01 -5.07
N THR A 43 6.98 19.09 -5.58
CA THR A 43 6.40 20.16 -4.74
C THR A 43 5.05 19.75 -4.16
N THR A 44 4.26 18.94 -4.85
CA THR A 44 3.00 18.37 -4.33
C THR A 44 3.28 17.23 -3.36
N ALA A 45 4.31 16.41 -3.61
CA ALA A 45 4.78 15.38 -2.68
C ALA A 45 5.60 15.96 -1.50
N GLY A 46 6.23 17.14 -1.68
CA GLY A 46 6.96 17.87 -0.62
C GLY A 46 6.13 18.93 0.08
N GLY A 47 4.91 19.24 -0.43
CA GLY A 47 4.00 20.18 0.19
C GLY A 47 3.35 19.61 1.43
N ASN A 48 3.92 19.94 2.61
CA ASN A 48 3.35 19.65 3.93
C ASN A 48 3.10 18.16 4.24
N PHE A 49 4.03 17.26 3.85
CA PHE A 49 4.02 15.93 4.45
C PHE A 49 4.20 16.09 5.96
N SER A 50 3.15 15.80 6.69
CA SER A 50 3.16 15.68 8.13
C SER A 50 2.71 14.25 8.44
N LEU A 51 3.49 13.55 9.25
CA LEU A 51 3.13 12.22 9.73
C LEU A 51 1.77 12.25 10.46
N GLU A 52 1.48 13.37 11.12
CA GLU A 52 0.20 13.62 11.78
C GLU A 52 -0.98 13.66 10.77
N THR A 53 -0.78 14.28 9.60
CA THR A 53 -1.79 14.29 8.53
C THR A 53 -2.02 12.90 7.96
N GLU A 54 -0.96 12.11 7.77
CA GLU A 54 -1.06 10.73 7.30
C GLU A 54 -1.77 9.85 8.33
N LEU A 55 -1.42 9.98 9.61
CA LEU A 55 -2.11 9.29 10.70
C LEU A 55 -3.63 9.59 10.68
N ASP A 56 -4.00 10.85 10.51
CA ASP A 56 -5.40 11.28 10.47
C ASP A 56 -6.13 10.69 9.26
N ASN A 57 -5.45 10.59 8.11
CA ASN A 57 -5.98 9.94 6.91
C ASN A 57 -6.23 8.44 7.14
N TYR A 58 -5.27 7.70 7.71
CA TYR A 58 -5.45 6.28 7.99
C TYR A 58 -6.53 6.01 9.04
N ARG A 59 -6.63 6.85 10.08
CA ARG A 59 -7.73 6.76 11.06
C ARG A 59 -9.10 6.97 10.42
N LYS A 60 -9.24 7.94 9.53
CA LYS A 60 -10.48 8.17 8.76
C LYS A 60 -10.79 6.99 7.83
N SER A 61 -9.79 6.45 7.17
CA SER A 61 -9.94 5.27 6.31
C SER A 61 -10.40 4.06 7.12
N ALA A 62 -9.80 3.80 8.28
CA ALA A 62 -10.21 2.71 9.16
C ALA A 62 -11.67 2.84 9.62
N ILE A 63 -12.10 4.04 9.99
CA ILE A 63 -13.51 4.31 10.35
C ILE A 63 -14.42 4.05 9.15
N THR A 64 -14.02 4.47 7.95
CA THR A 64 -14.81 4.28 6.73
C THR A 64 -14.96 2.80 6.40
N TYR A 65 -13.86 2.03 6.41
CA TYR A 65 -13.89 0.59 6.13
C TYR A 65 -14.70 -0.18 7.18
N LYS A 66 -14.57 0.20 8.45
CA LYS A 66 -15.37 -0.39 9.53
C LYS A 66 -16.87 -0.16 9.33
N ASN A 67 -17.27 1.04 8.95
CA ASN A 67 -18.68 1.34 8.67
C ASN A 67 -19.19 0.56 7.45
N GLN A 68 -18.39 0.45 6.39
CA GLN A 68 -18.72 -0.35 5.22
C GLN A 68 -18.87 -1.85 5.56
N LEU A 69 -18.02 -2.39 6.41
CA LEU A 69 -18.14 -3.77 6.88
C LEU A 69 -19.42 -3.99 7.68
N LEU A 70 -19.78 -3.07 8.59
CA LEU A 70 -21.02 -3.14 9.36
C LEU A 70 -22.27 -3.05 8.46
N GLU A 71 -22.24 -2.21 7.43
CA GLU A 71 -23.31 -2.12 6.45
C GLU A 71 -23.43 -3.46 5.70
N TYR A 72 -22.30 -4.02 5.26
CA TYR A 72 -22.23 -5.29 4.56
C TYR A 72 -22.78 -6.46 5.42
N GLU A 73 -22.37 -6.54 6.68
CA GLU A 73 -22.88 -7.53 7.63
C GLU A 73 -24.39 -7.41 7.87
N SER A 74 -24.91 -6.18 7.83
CA SER A 74 -26.35 -5.93 8.00
C SER A 74 -27.20 -6.33 6.78
N GLU A 75 -26.59 -6.34 5.59
CA GLU A 75 -27.23 -6.69 4.32
C GLU A 75 -27.16 -8.20 4.01
N LEU A 76 -26.24 -8.91 4.65
CA LEU A 76 -26.16 -10.37 4.51
C LEU A 76 -27.43 -11.01 5.12
N PRO A 77 -28.25 -11.74 4.33
CA PRO A 77 -29.43 -12.41 4.85
C PRO A 77 -29.00 -13.43 5.91
N SER A 78 -29.61 -13.34 7.09
CA SER A 78 -29.39 -14.33 8.16
C SER A 78 -29.59 -15.74 7.58
N ALA A 79 -28.67 -16.65 7.89
CA ALA A 79 -28.61 -18.01 7.33
C ALA A 79 -29.92 -18.82 7.49
N ASP A 80 -30.84 -18.38 8.34
CA ASP A 80 -32.13 -19.03 8.64
C ASP A 80 -33.23 -18.78 7.58
N GLU A 81 -33.13 -17.74 6.73
CA GLU A 81 -34.18 -17.46 5.73
C GLU A 81 -33.95 -18.10 4.36
N SER A 82 -32.80 -18.74 4.10
CA SER A 82 -32.44 -19.28 2.77
C SER A 82 -33.05 -20.67 2.46
N ALA A 83 -33.86 -21.23 3.35
CA ALA A 83 -34.44 -22.59 3.16
C ALA A 83 -35.73 -22.64 2.35
N VAL A 84 -36.31 -21.51 1.96
CA VAL A 84 -37.61 -21.49 1.27
C VAL A 84 -37.58 -20.48 0.13
N SER A 85 -36.93 -20.78 -0.96
CA SER A 85 -37.34 -20.29 -2.30
C SER A 85 -36.47 -20.93 -3.38
N GLY A 86 -37.02 -21.94 -4.06
CA GLY A 86 -36.42 -22.53 -5.25
C GLY A 86 -36.55 -21.59 -6.45
N SER A 87 -35.49 -20.94 -6.84
CA SER A 87 -35.34 -20.35 -8.17
C SER A 87 -33.89 -20.30 -8.60
N SER A 88 -33.61 -20.92 -9.74
CA SER A 88 -32.47 -20.92 -10.68
C SER A 88 -31.09 -20.45 -10.15
N SER A 89 -30.22 -21.43 -9.97
CA SER A 89 -28.96 -21.44 -9.21
C SER A 89 -27.72 -20.85 -9.89
N ALA A 90 -27.77 -20.25 -11.06
CA ALA A 90 -26.55 -19.74 -11.73
C ALA A 90 -26.21 -18.25 -11.39
N ASP A 91 -27.19 -17.36 -11.46
CA ASP A 91 -26.99 -15.93 -11.16
C ASP A 91 -26.74 -15.67 -9.67
N ALA A 92 -27.35 -16.45 -8.78
CA ALA A 92 -27.19 -16.29 -7.33
C ALA A 92 -25.78 -16.66 -6.82
N SER A 93 -25.07 -17.59 -7.53
CA SER A 93 -23.72 -17.99 -7.13
C SER A 93 -22.66 -16.97 -7.53
N GLU A 94 -22.84 -16.31 -8.68
CA GLU A 94 -21.91 -15.31 -9.19
C GLU A 94 -22.00 -14.00 -8.38
N THR A 95 -23.19 -13.58 -8.00
CA THR A 95 -23.44 -12.43 -7.12
C THR A 95 -22.84 -12.66 -5.72
N ARG A 96 -23.07 -13.83 -5.11
CA ARG A 96 -22.48 -14.18 -3.81
C ARG A 96 -20.96 -14.19 -3.84
N SER A 97 -20.33 -14.74 -4.89
CA SER A 97 -18.87 -14.77 -5.02
C SER A 97 -18.26 -13.37 -5.11
N THR A 98 -18.92 -12.45 -5.82
CA THR A 98 -18.48 -11.06 -5.93
C THR A 98 -18.60 -10.33 -4.58
N ASP A 99 -19.66 -10.60 -3.86
CA ASP A 99 -19.94 -10.02 -2.55
C ASP A 99 -18.91 -10.44 -1.51
N TYR A 100 -18.59 -11.73 -1.38
CA TYR A 100 -17.56 -12.21 -0.47
C TYR A 100 -16.16 -11.65 -0.79
N LYS A 101 -15.83 -11.49 -2.05
CA LYS A 101 -14.55 -10.88 -2.46
C LYS A 101 -14.45 -9.46 -1.95
N THR A 102 -15.49 -8.65 -2.12
CA THR A 102 -15.53 -7.26 -1.65
C THR A 102 -15.42 -7.18 -0.12
N TYR A 103 -16.11 -8.06 0.60
CA TYR A 103 -16.04 -8.16 2.05
C TYR A 103 -14.60 -8.47 2.54
N ASN A 104 -13.96 -9.46 1.92
CA ASN A 104 -12.59 -9.84 2.25
C ASN A 104 -11.57 -8.74 1.94
N GLU A 105 -11.76 -8.02 0.83
CA GLU A 105 -10.94 -6.84 0.49
C GLU A 105 -11.11 -5.71 1.51
N LEU A 106 -12.32 -5.46 1.99
CA LEU A 106 -12.59 -4.47 3.04
C LEU A 106 -11.97 -4.85 4.39
N ARG A 107 -12.04 -6.13 4.77
CA ARG A 107 -11.37 -6.64 6.00
C ARG A 107 -9.86 -6.40 5.94
N PHE A 108 -9.25 -6.70 4.80
CA PHE A 108 -7.81 -6.48 4.61
C PHE A 108 -7.45 -4.99 4.63
N ALA A 109 -8.22 -4.14 3.94
CA ALA A 109 -8.01 -2.70 3.92
C ALA A 109 -8.19 -2.06 5.31
N LEU A 110 -9.12 -2.57 6.13
CA LEU A 110 -9.27 -2.14 7.52
C LEU A 110 -8.02 -2.50 8.34
N MET A 111 -7.57 -3.76 8.25
CA MET A 111 -6.38 -4.22 8.96
C MET A 111 -5.13 -3.41 8.56
N GLU A 112 -4.99 -3.10 7.27
CA GLU A 112 -3.92 -2.26 6.76
C GLU A 112 -3.99 -0.85 7.35
N ALA A 113 -5.16 -0.20 7.29
CA ALA A 113 -5.34 1.16 7.80
C ALA A 113 -5.08 1.26 9.33
N GLU A 114 -5.52 0.27 10.10
CA GLU A 114 -5.27 0.20 11.54
C GLU A 114 -3.78 -0.01 11.85
N THR A 115 -3.09 -0.86 11.07
CA THR A 115 -1.65 -1.09 11.22
C THR A 115 -0.83 0.16 10.93
N TYR A 116 -1.12 0.87 9.82
CA TYR A 116 -0.47 2.14 9.51
C TYR A 116 -0.71 3.18 10.61
N ALA A 117 -1.96 3.30 11.08
CA ALA A 117 -2.30 4.25 12.13
C ALA A 117 -1.52 3.95 13.43
N ALA A 118 -1.42 2.70 13.85
CA ALA A 118 -0.71 2.31 15.07
C ALA A 118 0.80 2.60 14.98
N VAL A 119 1.42 2.30 13.84
CA VAL A 119 2.86 2.56 13.63
C VAL A 119 3.14 4.06 13.57
N TYR A 120 2.31 4.85 12.89
CA TYR A 120 2.48 6.30 12.82
C TYR A 120 2.22 7.00 14.14
N GLU A 121 1.27 6.50 14.95
CA GLU A 121 1.04 7.00 16.31
C GLU A 121 2.29 6.83 17.17
N LYS A 122 2.88 5.62 17.19
CA LYS A 122 4.13 5.36 17.92
C LYS A 122 5.32 6.17 17.36
N ALA A 123 5.40 6.36 16.04
CA ALA A 123 6.43 7.18 15.41
C ALA A 123 6.35 8.65 15.84
N LEU A 124 5.13 9.20 15.97
CA LEU A 124 4.93 10.56 16.49
C LEU A 124 5.32 10.69 17.97
N GLU A 125 5.07 9.67 18.80
CA GLU A 125 5.54 9.63 20.19
C GLU A 125 7.08 9.71 20.27
N LEU A 126 7.78 9.19 19.29
CA LEU A 126 9.23 9.24 19.11
C LEU A 126 9.72 10.49 18.36
N ASN A 127 8.87 11.50 18.18
CA ASN A 127 9.17 12.74 17.44
C ASN A 127 9.68 12.54 16.01
N ILE A 128 9.24 11.50 15.31
CA ILE A 128 9.48 11.30 13.88
C ILE A 128 8.42 12.10 13.13
N LEU A 129 8.76 13.33 12.68
CA LEU A 129 7.76 14.27 12.15
C LEU A 129 7.77 14.39 10.62
N SER A 130 8.85 14.01 9.96
CA SER A 130 9.02 14.23 8.53
C SER A 130 9.70 13.06 7.82
N ARG A 131 9.57 13.03 6.49
CA ARG A 131 10.28 12.07 5.63
C ARG A 131 11.80 12.27 5.58
N ASP A 132 12.27 13.44 5.97
CA ASP A 132 13.71 13.76 6.00
C ASP A 132 14.41 13.13 7.21
N ASP A 133 13.65 12.67 8.20
CA ASP A 133 14.18 11.87 9.30
C ASP A 133 14.55 10.47 8.76
N TRP A 134 15.81 10.06 8.95
CA TRP A 134 16.28 8.76 8.49
C TRP A 134 15.47 7.60 9.09
N ARG A 135 14.94 7.77 10.30
CA ARG A 135 14.07 6.81 11.00
C ARG A 135 12.77 6.55 10.23
N TYR A 136 12.32 7.54 9.44
CA TYR A 136 11.12 7.37 8.61
C TYR A 136 11.26 6.21 7.60
N SER A 137 12.44 5.98 7.05
CA SER A 137 12.67 4.86 6.13
C SER A 137 12.48 3.50 6.78
N VAL A 138 12.76 3.39 8.09
CA VAL A 138 12.58 2.16 8.87
C VAL A 138 11.11 1.90 9.18
N LEU A 139 10.26 2.95 9.22
CA LEU A 139 8.82 2.78 9.48
C LEU A 139 8.15 1.92 8.41
N TYR A 140 8.62 1.97 7.16
CA TYR A 140 8.07 1.11 6.11
C TYR A 140 8.32 -0.39 6.37
N ASP A 141 9.52 -0.73 6.84
CA ASP A 141 9.85 -2.11 7.20
C ASP A 141 9.06 -2.56 8.43
N ILE A 142 8.86 -1.66 9.39
CA ILE A 142 8.04 -1.91 10.58
C ILE A 142 6.57 -2.15 10.17
N ILE A 143 5.98 -1.30 9.34
CA ILE A 143 4.61 -1.46 8.85
C ILE A 143 4.43 -2.80 8.16
N ASN A 144 5.32 -3.15 7.22
CA ASN A 144 5.27 -4.44 6.53
C ASN A 144 5.39 -5.62 7.51
N GLY A 145 6.18 -5.46 8.55
CA GLY A 145 6.34 -6.48 9.58
C GLY A 145 5.10 -6.62 10.46
N GLU A 146 4.53 -5.53 10.92
CA GLU A 146 3.29 -5.52 11.71
C GLU A 146 2.11 -6.07 10.92
N MET A 147 2.01 -5.75 9.61
CA MET A 147 1.02 -6.34 8.72
C MET A 147 1.15 -7.87 8.65
N LYS A 148 2.39 -8.40 8.53
CA LYS A 148 2.61 -9.84 8.56
C LYS A 148 2.21 -10.45 9.90
N ILE A 149 2.52 -9.79 11.02
CA ILE A 149 2.10 -10.21 12.35
C ILE A 149 0.58 -10.28 12.44
N ALA A 150 -0.13 -9.25 11.97
CA ALA A 150 -1.60 -9.22 11.94
C ALA A 150 -2.15 -10.39 11.12
N CYS A 151 -1.59 -10.64 9.92
CA CYS A 151 -1.98 -11.77 9.08
C CYS A 151 -1.74 -13.14 9.76
N TYR A 152 -0.60 -13.34 10.43
CA TYR A 152 -0.35 -14.58 11.17
C TYR A 152 -1.33 -14.78 12.33
N ARG A 153 -1.75 -13.70 13.01
CA ARG A 153 -2.78 -13.77 14.05
C ARG A 153 -4.13 -14.18 13.47
N VAL A 154 -4.54 -13.60 12.35
CA VAL A 154 -5.78 -14.01 11.65
C VAL A 154 -5.77 -15.52 11.37
N ILE A 155 -4.65 -16.09 10.90
CA ILE A 155 -4.55 -17.54 10.67
C ILE A 155 -4.68 -18.35 11.97
N LEU A 156 -4.07 -17.90 13.06
CA LEU A 156 -4.05 -18.62 14.33
C LEU A 156 -5.38 -18.54 15.11
N GLU A 157 -6.12 -17.46 14.89
CA GLU A 157 -7.40 -17.16 15.56
C GLU A 157 -8.61 -17.49 14.66
N ALA A 158 -8.36 -18.07 13.46
CA ALA A 158 -9.36 -18.30 12.44
C ALA A 158 -10.55 -19.13 12.91
N GLU A 159 -11.73 -18.68 12.59
CA GLU A 159 -12.97 -19.43 12.67
C GLU A 159 -13.23 -20.20 11.35
N PRO A 160 -14.14 -21.20 11.32
CA PRO A 160 -14.41 -21.98 10.11
C PRO A 160 -14.82 -21.13 8.89
N ASP A 161 -15.45 -19.98 9.11
CA ASP A 161 -15.91 -19.08 8.08
C ASP A 161 -14.78 -18.21 7.49
N ASP A 162 -13.60 -18.21 8.11
CA ASP A 162 -12.43 -17.44 7.64
C ASP A 162 -11.59 -18.17 6.56
N GLU A 163 -11.90 -19.44 6.23
CA GLU A 163 -11.09 -20.25 5.32
C GLU A 163 -10.90 -19.59 3.96
N ASP A 164 -11.98 -19.02 3.39
CA ASP A 164 -11.92 -18.31 2.11
C ASP A 164 -11.05 -17.03 2.21
N TYR A 165 -11.22 -16.23 3.25
CA TYR A 165 -10.41 -15.03 3.49
C TYR A 165 -8.92 -15.36 3.63
N ILE A 166 -8.61 -16.40 4.39
CA ILE A 166 -7.22 -16.82 4.60
C ILE A 166 -6.60 -17.30 3.29
N SER A 167 -7.33 -18.15 2.54
CA SER A 167 -6.76 -18.74 1.32
C SER A 167 -6.64 -17.75 0.16
N THR A 168 -7.57 -16.81 0.03
CA THR A 168 -7.64 -15.86 -1.10
C THR A 168 -6.91 -14.55 -0.87
N VAL A 169 -6.76 -14.11 0.38
CA VAL A 169 -6.16 -12.81 0.72
C VAL A 169 -4.89 -12.97 1.56
N ILE A 170 -4.99 -13.66 2.72
CA ILE A 170 -3.89 -13.72 3.68
C ILE A 170 -2.71 -14.55 3.20
N CYS A 171 -2.96 -15.78 2.69
CA CYS A 171 -1.88 -16.64 2.20
C CYS A 171 -1.13 -16.02 1.00
N PRO A 172 -1.78 -15.43 -0.01
CA PRO A 172 -1.10 -14.69 -1.07
C PRO A 172 -0.27 -13.52 -0.57
N TYR A 173 -0.78 -12.72 0.38
CA TYR A 173 -0.03 -11.60 0.97
C TYR A 173 1.23 -12.08 1.72
N LEU A 174 1.13 -13.17 2.47
CA LEU A 174 2.25 -13.76 3.20
C LEU A 174 3.19 -14.59 2.32
N GLU A 175 2.84 -14.81 1.05
CA GLU A 175 3.56 -15.68 0.12
C GLU A 175 3.74 -17.12 0.68
N ILE A 176 2.70 -17.64 1.33
CA ILE A 176 2.70 -19.01 1.89
C ILE A 176 1.68 -19.89 1.19
N SER A 177 1.93 -21.21 1.22
CA SER A 177 0.98 -22.21 0.75
C SER A 177 -0.21 -22.31 1.71
N SER A 178 -1.41 -22.60 1.19
CA SER A 178 -2.58 -22.90 2.01
C SER A 178 -2.44 -24.20 2.85
N ASN A 179 -1.43 -25.00 2.58
CA ASN A 179 -1.13 -26.23 3.33
C ASN A 179 -0.12 -25.98 4.49
N TYR A 180 -0.19 -24.83 5.12
CA TYR A 180 0.66 -24.50 6.27
C TYR A 180 0.32 -25.33 7.50
N THR A 181 1.29 -25.46 8.41
CA THR A 181 1.06 -26.02 9.75
C THR A 181 0.98 -24.91 10.79
N ILE A 182 0.18 -25.12 11.84
CA ILE A 182 0.08 -24.15 12.95
C ILE A 182 1.45 -23.88 13.57
N THR A 183 2.31 -24.91 13.71
CA THR A 183 3.67 -24.75 14.23
C THR A 183 4.54 -23.85 13.35
N GLU A 184 4.41 -23.96 12.04
CA GLU A 184 5.11 -23.09 11.09
C GLU A 184 4.67 -21.64 11.25
N ILE A 185 3.36 -21.38 11.29
CA ILE A 185 2.80 -20.03 11.46
C ILE A 185 3.24 -19.43 12.81
N THR A 186 3.17 -20.20 13.89
CA THR A 186 3.60 -19.73 15.22
C THR A 186 5.09 -19.36 15.22
N THR A 187 5.93 -20.16 14.54
CA THR A 187 7.37 -19.87 14.43
C THR A 187 7.61 -18.60 13.62
N LYS A 188 6.92 -18.43 12.50
CA LYS A 188 7.01 -17.22 11.66
C LYS A 188 6.55 -15.99 12.43
N LEU A 189 5.45 -16.08 13.15
CA LEU A 189 4.94 -15.01 14.02
C LEU A 189 5.99 -14.60 15.06
N HIS A 190 6.56 -15.57 15.79
CA HIS A 190 7.58 -15.31 16.81
C HIS A 190 8.79 -14.59 16.23
N ASN A 191 9.33 -15.09 15.12
CA ASN A 191 10.49 -14.49 14.46
C ASN A 191 10.21 -13.08 13.96
N GLN A 192 9.00 -12.85 13.40
CA GLN A 192 8.60 -11.53 12.92
C GLN A 192 8.44 -10.55 14.07
N THR A 193 7.85 -10.97 15.19
CA THR A 193 7.71 -10.14 16.41
C THR A 193 9.09 -9.71 16.92
N GLN A 194 10.04 -10.63 17.04
CA GLN A 194 11.41 -10.29 17.46
C GLN A 194 12.10 -9.32 16.50
N ASN A 195 11.88 -9.49 15.18
CA ASN A 195 12.43 -8.57 14.20
C ASN A 195 11.88 -7.15 14.37
N ILE A 196 10.58 -7.01 14.56
CA ILE A 196 9.93 -5.69 14.77
C ILE A 196 10.38 -5.04 16.08
N GLU A 197 10.49 -5.81 17.18
CA GLU A 197 11.05 -5.31 18.44
C GLU A 197 12.48 -4.79 18.25
N THR A 198 13.30 -5.47 17.45
CA THR A 198 14.67 -5.04 17.14
C THR A 198 14.68 -3.75 16.33
N LEU A 199 13.80 -3.62 15.32
CA LEU A 199 13.67 -2.39 14.52
C LEU A 199 13.24 -1.21 15.39
N TRP A 200 12.23 -1.36 16.24
CA TRP A 200 11.80 -0.32 17.17
C TRP A 200 12.90 0.07 18.14
N SER A 201 13.60 -0.91 18.73
CA SER A 201 14.72 -0.62 19.62
C SER A 201 15.85 0.17 18.94
N GLY A 202 16.09 -0.09 17.63
CA GLY A 202 17.02 0.68 16.83
C GLY A 202 16.57 2.12 16.60
N VAL A 203 15.27 2.33 16.42
CA VAL A 203 14.67 3.67 16.25
C VAL A 203 14.70 4.45 17.57
N GLU A 204 14.43 3.79 18.70
CA GLU A 204 14.40 4.39 20.05
C GLU A 204 15.80 4.72 20.59
N ALA A 205 16.82 3.92 20.26
CA ALA A 205 18.18 4.06 20.81
C ALA A 205 18.95 5.30 20.30
N LEU A 206 18.42 5.99 19.30
CA LEU A 206 19.07 7.12 18.63
C LEU A 206 18.31 8.45 18.87
N ASP A 207 17.45 8.50 19.87
CA ASP A 207 16.79 9.69 20.41
C ASP A 207 17.69 10.37 21.47
#